data_9d6b1a5402afe613435fb3674eef4a70
#
_entry.id   9d6b1a5402afe613435fb3674eef4a70
#
_cell.length_a   1.000
_cell.length_b   1.000
_cell.length_c   1.000
_cell.angle_alpha   90.00
_cell.angle_beta   90.00
_cell.angle_gamma   90.00
#
_symmetry.space_group_name_H-M   'P 1'
#
loop_
_entity.id
_entity.type
_entity.pdbx_description
1 polymer ?
#
loop_
_entity_poly.entity_id
_entity_poly.type
_entity_poly.pdbx_seq_one_letter_code
_entity_poly.pdbx_strand_id
1 'polypeptide(L)'
;TKNEYKSEFFLSENLPRLFESETQQDFDKTHYALCNTLIHMYDGICKWSYGIAQRLINQTLVHLIVIESNLQTGYWDINSARRFFHVPVETYTLQMATAYGRDTYKHVLHLKCAPLEDVTNRYHMGYYNIEKVLPFEEWEFPEYIEYQTTLRKTITESSYADPVDWWFQAFSEVAGIRFTHIRENR
;
A
#
# COMPACT_ATOMS: atom_id res chain seq x y z
N THR A 1 7.56 -7.26 -22.48
CA THR A 1 8.47 -8.44 -22.49
C THR A 1 7.69 -9.71 -22.11
N LYS A 2 8.26 -10.92 -22.40
CA LYS A 2 7.59 -12.21 -22.14
C LYS A 2 7.21 -12.41 -20.65
N ASN A 3 7.87 -11.74 -19.74
CA ASN A 3 7.61 -11.84 -18.29
C ASN A 3 6.57 -10.84 -17.78
N GLU A 4 6.42 -9.69 -18.42
CA GLU A 4 5.30 -8.77 -18.15
C GLU A 4 3.97 -9.45 -18.41
N TYR A 5 3.82 -10.11 -19.56
CA TYR A 5 2.61 -10.90 -19.86
C TYR A 5 2.34 -12.01 -18.86
N LYS A 6 3.39 -12.62 -18.26
CA LYS A 6 3.20 -13.66 -17.26
C LYS A 6 2.64 -13.10 -15.94
N SER A 7 3.13 -11.94 -15.48
CA SER A 7 2.62 -11.33 -14.25
C SER A 7 1.21 -10.77 -14.43
N GLU A 8 0.91 -10.15 -15.57
CA GLU A 8 -0.45 -9.70 -15.89
C GLU A 8 -1.44 -10.87 -15.92
N PHE A 9 -1.10 -11.94 -16.64
CA PHE A 9 -1.92 -13.15 -16.67
C PHE A 9 -2.07 -13.77 -15.29
N PHE A 10 -0.98 -13.89 -14.53
CA PHE A 10 -1.02 -14.41 -13.17
C PHE A 10 -1.95 -13.59 -12.27
N LEU A 11 -1.86 -12.26 -12.32
CA LEU A 11 -2.72 -11.39 -11.52
C LEU A 11 -4.19 -11.53 -11.93
N SER A 12 -4.50 -11.54 -13.22
CA SER A 12 -5.88 -11.68 -13.70
C SER A 12 -6.55 -12.97 -13.23
N GLU A 13 -5.81 -14.07 -13.14
CA GLU A 13 -6.32 -15.38 -12.73
C GLU A 13 -6.41 -15.52 -11.19
N ASN A 14 -5.60 -14.79 -10.43
CA ASN A 14 -5.45 -15.07 -9.01
C ASN A 14 -5.95 -13.94 -8.07
N LEU A 15 -6.02 -12.68 -8.53
CA LEU A 15 -6.59 -11.59 -7.72
C LEU A 15 -8.03 -11.85 -7.28
N PRO A 16 -8.91 -12.47 -8.08
CA PRO A 16 -10.28 -12.77 -7.65
C PRO A 16 -10.35 -13.56 -6.34
N ARG A 17 -9.35 -14.40 -6.05
CA ARG A 17 -9.28 -15.16 -4.79
C ARG A 17 -9.18 -14.27 -3.54
N LEU A 18 -8.69 -13.05 -3.67
CA LEU A 18 -8.68 -12.08 -2.57
C LEU A 18 -10.09 -11.56 -2.27
N PHE A 19 -10.95 -11.48 -3.28
CA PHE A 19 -12.34 -11.02 -3.11
C PHE A 19 -13.23 -12.09 -2.46
N GLU A 20 -12.81 -13.35 -2.48
CA GLU A 20 -13.51 -14.48 -1.84
C GLU A 20 -13.17 -14.61 -0.35
N SER A 21 -12.31 -13.75 0.19
CA SER A 21 -11.90 -13.81 1.60
C SER A 21 -13.06 -13.47 2.53
N GLU A 22 -13.33 -14.31 3.49
CA GLU A 22 -14.36 -14.11 4.50
C GLU A 22 -13.82 -13.47 5.78
N THR A 23 -12.51 -13.65 6.03
CA THR A 23 -11.81 -13.11 7.20
C THR A 23 -10.52 -12.39 6.80
N GLN A 24 -10.04 -11.53 7.71
CA GLN A 24 -8.74 -10.89 7.53
C GLN A 24 -7.61 -11.91 7.40
N GLN A 25 -7.66 -12.99 8.17
CA GLN A 25 -6.63 -14.02 8.13
C GLN A 25 -6.61 -14.75 6.77
N ASP A 26 -7.76 -15.01 6.17
CA ASP A 26 -7.85 -15.61 4.83
C ASP A 26 -7.27 -14.68 3.78
N PHE A 27 -7.61 -13.40 3.87
CA PHE A 27 -7.03 -12.38 2.99
C PHE A 27 -5.51 -12.32 3.13
N ASP A 28 -4.99 -12.18 4.36
CA ASP A 28 -3.56 -12.07 4.64
C ASP A 28 -2.79 -13.29 4.11
N LYS A 29 -3.34 -14.50 4.30
CA LYS A 29 -2.75 -15.75 3.81
C LYS A 29 -2.71 -15.81 2.28
N THR A 30 -3.81 -15.44 1.63
CA THR A 30 -3.90 -15.43 0.15
C THR A 30 -2.97 -14.35 -0.42
N HIS A 31 -2.98 -13.17 0.16
CA HIS A 31 -2.09 -12.06 -0.24
C HIS A 31 -0.61 -12.45 -0.11
N TYR A 32 -0.23 -13.08 1.02
CA TYR A 32 1.12 -13.60 1.22
C TYR A 32 1.54 -14.59 0.13
N ALA A 33 0.67 -15.54 -0.19
CA ALA A 33 0.94 -16.53 -1.22
C ALA A 33 1.12 -15.90 -2.61
N LEU A 34 0.30 -14.89 -2.95
CA LEU A 34 0.40 -14.17 -4.22
C LEU A 34 1.70 -13.36 -4.30
N CYS A 35 2.08 -12.64 -3.24
CA CYS A 35 3.34 -11.91 -3.20
C CYS A 35 4.55 -12.84 -3.41
N ASN A 36 4.60 -13.96 -2.70
CA ASN A 36 5.71 -14.92 -2.85
C ASN A 36 5.76 -15.54 -4.24
N THR A 37 4.61 -15.85 -4.83
CA THR A 37 4.59 -16.36 -6.21
C THR A 37 5.14 -15.32 -7.19
N LEU A 38 4.76 -14.05 -7.05
CA LEU A 38 5.33 -12.98 -7.87
C LEU A 38 6.85 -12.87 -7.69
N ILE A 39 7.35 -12.91 -6.46
CA ILE A 39 8.80 -12.86 -6.19
C ILE A 39 9.50 -14.00 -6.93
N HIS A 40 9.02 -15.23 -6.80
CA HIS A 40 9.60 -16.39 -7.48
C HIS A 40 9.51 -16.33 -9.01
N MET A 41 8.48 -15.69 -9.57
CA MET A 41 8.38 -15.52 -11.02
C MET A 41 9.51 -14.66 -11.61
N TYR A 42 10.15 -13.82 -10.80
CA TYR A 42 11.25 -12.94 -11.20
C TYR A 42 12.63 -13.45 -10.74
N ASP A 43 12.70 -14.64 -10.11
CA ASP A 43 13.97 -15.24 -9.72
C ASP A 43 14.90 -15.38 -10.93
N GLY A 44 16.16 -14.96 -10.76
CA GLY A 44 17.17 -14.97 -11.82
C GLY A 44 17.04 -13.86 -12.87
N ILE A 45 16.04 -12.99 -12.77
CA ILE A 45 15.82 -11.86 -13.68
C ILE A 45 16.14 -10.54 -12.98
N CYS A 46 15.50 -10.31 -11.84
CA CYS A 46 15.76 -9.17 -10.97
C CYS A 46 15.40 -9.54 -9.53
N LYS A 47 15.98 -8.80 -8.59
CA LYS A 47 15.68 -9.01 -7.17
C LYS A 47 14.35 -8.32 -6.84
N TRP A 48 13.34 -9.11 -6.53
CA TRP A 48 12.09 -8.64 -5.94
C TRP A 48 12.08 -8.94 -4.43
N SER A 49 11.67 -7.95 -3.66
CA SER A 49 11.36 -8.09 -2.25
C SER A 49 9.85 -8.22 -2.06
N TYR A 50 9.44 -8.52 -0.84
CA TYR A 50 8.03 -8.49 -0.47
C TYR A 50 7.44 -7.06 -0.63
N GLY A 51 8.22 -6.04 -0.28
CA GLY A 51 7.84 -4.64 -0.44
C GLY A 51 7.50 -4.24 -1.89
N ILE A 52 8.20 -4.80 -2.88
CA ILE A 52 7.89 -4.57 -4.31
C ILE A 52 6.64 -5.35 -4.72
N ALA A 53 6.56 -6.63 -4.36
CA ALA A 53 5.45 -7.50 -4.75
C ALA A 53 4.10 -7.00 -4.18
N GLN A 54 4.06 -6.65 -2.89
CA GLN A 54 2.86 -6.11 -2.26
C GLN A 54 2.39 -4.80 -2.91
N ARG A 55 3.33 -3.94 -3.30
CA ARG A 55 2.98 -2.68 -3.97
C ARG A 55 2.20 -2.95 -5.25
N LEU A 56 2.66 -3.87 -6.08
CA LEU A 56 1.96 -4.22 -7.32
C LEU A 56 0.55 -4.73 -7.04
N ILE A 57 0.38 -5.67 -6.11
CA ILE A 57 -0.93 -6.24 -5.76
C ILE A 57 -1.84 -5.15 -5.19
N ASN A 58 -1.38 -4.43 -4.15
CA ASN A 58 -2.24 -3.47 -3.47
C ASN A 58 -2.60 -2.27 -4.34
N GLN A 59 -1.69 -1.77 -5.18
CA GLN A 59 -2.03 -0.73 -6.15
C GLN A 59 -3.05 -1.22 -7.18
N THR A 60 -2.93 -2.47 -7.64
CA THR A 60 -3.94 -3.05 -8.53
C THR A 60 -5.31 -3.10 -7.85
N LEU A 61 -5.38 -3.54 -6.59
CA LEU A 61 -6.64 -3.59 -5.83
C LEU A 61 -7.29 -2.20 -5.69
N VAL A 62 -6.52 -1.17 -5.31
CA VAL A 62 -7.08 0.18 -5.19
C VAL A 62 -7.50 0.77 -6.54
N HIS A 63 -6.80 0.46 -7.63
CA HIS A 63 -7.23 0.84 -8.98
C HIS A 63 -8.53 0.13 -9.39
N LEU A 64 -8.69 -1.15 -9.06
CA LEU A 64 -9.93 -1.89 -9.33
C LEU A 64 -11.12 -1.29 -8.57
N ILE A 65 -10.93 -0.81 -7.32
CA ILE A 65 -11.97 -0.08 -6.60
C ILE A 65 -12.39 1.18 -7.36
N VAL A 66 -11.42 1.96 -7.88
CA VAL A 66 -11.72 3.18 -8.65
C VAL A 66 -12.47 2.84 -9.94
N ILE A 67 -12.05 1.80 -10.65
CA ILE A 67 -12.69 1.35 -11.88
C ILE A 67 -14.13 0.91 -11.59
N GLU A 68 -14.33 0.04 -10.60
CA GLU A 68 -15.66 -0.48 -10.25
C GLU A 68 -16.59 0.63 -9.76
N SER A 69 -16.08 1.59 -8.97
CA SER A 69 -16.86 2.73 -8.48
C SER A 69 -17.37 3.62 -9.61
N ASN A 70 -16.65 3.71 -10.73
CA ASN A 70 -17.03 4.54 -11.86
C ASN A 70 -17.83 3.78 -12.93
N LEU A 71 -17.47 2.53 -13.21
CA LEU A 71 -18.06 1.76 -14.31
C LEU A 71 -19.19 0.85 -13.85
N GLN A 72 -19.26 0.50 -12.57
CA GLN A 72 -20.28 -0.39 -11.97
C GLN A 72 -20.43 -1.69 -12.76
N THR A 73 -19.30 -2.30 -13.10
CA THR A 73 -19.30 -3.49 -13.97
C THR A 73 -19.95 -4.69 -13.30
N GLY A 74 -19.91 -4.74 -11.96
CA GLY A 74 -20.40 -5.88 -11.17
C GLY A 74 -19.61 -7.18 -11.43
N TYR A 75 -18.43 -7.06 -12.07
CA TYR A 75 -17.67 -8.24 -12.48
C TYR A 75 -17.09 -9.00 -11.28
N TRP A 76 -16.69 -8.24 -10.24
CA TRP A 76 -16.22 -8.80 -8.97
C TRP A 76 -16.92 -8.10 -7.79
N ASP A 77 -17.23 -8.84 -6.76
CA ASP A 77 -17.72 -8.24 -5.50
C ASP A 77 -16.55 -7.68 -4.67
N ILE A 78 -15.94 -6.62 -5.21
CA ILE A 78 -14.80 -5.95 -4.56
C ILE A 78 -15.24 -5.31 -3.23
N ASN A 79 -16.47 -4.83 -3.16
CA ASN A 79 -16.95 -4.07 -2.00
C ASN A 79 -17.08 -4.93 -0.74
N SER A 80 -17.45 -6.20 -0.87
CA SER A 80 -17.54 -7.11 0.28
C SER A 80 -16.18 -7.39 0.92
N ALA A 81 -15.12 -7.51 0.11
CA ALA A 81 -13.77 -7.80 0.56
C ALA A 81 -12.94 -6.54 0.89
N ARG A 82 -13.37 -5.34 0.47
CA ARG A 82 -12.62 -4.08 0.59
C ARG A 82 -12.12 -3.82 2.01
N ARG A 83 -12.91 -4.16 3.03
CA ARG A 83 -12.54 -4.00 4.45
C ARG A 83 -11.28 -4.78 4.85
N PHE A 84 -10.91 -5.81 4.09
CA PHE A 84 -9.72 -6.64 4.33
C PHE A 84 -8.50 -6.15 3.56
N PHE A 85 -8.68 -5.25 2.59
CA PHE A 85 -7.59 -4.83 1.73
C PHE A 85 -6.47 -4.17 2.51
N HIS A 86 -5.27 -4.49 2.09
CA HIS A 86 -4.07 -3.79 2.52
C HIS A 86 -3.88 -2.51 1.70
N VAL A 87 -3.35 -1.48 2.34
CA VAL A 87 -2.95 -0.28 1.61
C VAL A 87 -1.61 -0.50 0.91
N PRO A 88 -1.39 0.11 -0.26
CA PRO A 88 -0.08 0.12 -0.89
C PRO A 88 0.96 0.74 0.05
N VAL A 89 2.04 0.02 0.38
CA VAL A 89 3.19 0.62 1.08
C VAL A 89 4.07 1.28 0.05
N GLU A 90 4.13 2.60 0.12
CA GLU A 90 4.87 3.47 -0.77
C GLU A 90 5.24 4.77 -0.05
N THR A 91 6.11 5.58 -0.65
CA THR A 91 6.63 6.80 -0.02
C THR A 91 5.54 7.72 0.54
N TYR A 92 4.46 7.93 -0.22
CA TYR A 92 3.36 8.81 0.22
C TYR A 92 2.57 8.25 1.39
N THR A 93 2.26 6.96 1.34
CA THR A 93 1.54 6.26 2.41
C THR A 93 2.35 6.31 3.69
N LEU A 94 3.64 6.03 3.62
CA LEU A 94 4.53 6.07 4.79
C LEU A 94 4.71 7.49 5.31
N GLN A 95 4.76 8.50 4.44
CA GLN A 95 4.79 9.90 4.85
C GLN A 95 3.57 10.27 5.69
N MET A 96 2.38 9.82 5.28
CA MET A 96 1.14 10.10 6.00
C MET A 96 0.99 9.24 7.25
N ALA A 97 1.58 8.06 7.26
CA ALA A 97 1.60 7.22 8.46
C ALA A 97 2.47 7.80 9.58
N THR A 98 3.60 8.42 9.25
CA THR A 98 4.60 8.90 10.23
C THR A 98 4.55 10.39 10.55
N ALA A 99 3.92 11.22 9.71
CA ALA A 99 3.92 12.69 9.83
C ALA A 99 5.29 13.34 9.82
N TYR A 100 6.19 12.95 8.94
CA TYR A 100 7.49 13.57 8.83
C TYR A 100 7.46 15.10 8.82
N GLY A 101 7.55 15.69 10.02
CA GLY A 101 7.75 17.11 10.24
C GLY A 101 6.67 18.04 9.64
N ARG A 102 5.50 17.54 9.28
CA ARG A 102 4.43 18.34 8.70
C ARG A 102 3.11 18.16 9.46
N ASP A 103 3.00 18.85 10.59
CA ASP A 103 1.76 18.95 11.38
C ASP A 103 0.58 19.57 10.62
N THR A 104 0.81 20.00 9.37
CA THR A 104 -0.22 20.62 8.52
C THR A 104 -1.11 19.62 7.80
N TYR A 105 -0.72 18.35 7.73
CA TYR A 105 -1.52 17.32 7.10
C TYR A 105 -2.65 16.85 8.03
N LYS A 106 -3.86 16.76 7.48
CA LYS A 106 -5.07 16.39 8.23
C LYS A 106 -5.23 14.90 8.43
N HIS A 107 -4.70 14.09 7.49
CA HIS A 107 -4.91 12.65 7.44
C HIS A 107 -3.71 11.85 7.97
N VAL A 108 -2.85 12.48 8.75
CA VAL A 108 -1.70 11.85 9.40
C VAL A 108 -2.13 10.96 10.54
N LEU A 109 -1.56 9.75 10.64
CA LEU A 109 -1.93 8.77 11.67
C LEU A 109 -0.95 8.69 12.84
N HIS A 110 0.28 9.18 12.72
CA HIS A 110 1.33 9.05 13.73
C HIS A 110 1.52 7.60 14.23
N LEU A 111 1.55 6.65 13.30
CA LEU A 111 1.69 5.23 13.64
C LEU A 111 2.99 4.96 14.38
N LYS A 112 2.92 4.05 15.35
CA LYS A 112 4.07 3.56 16.12
C LYS A 112 4.19 2.05 15.92
N CYS A 113 5.13 1.64 15.08
CA CYS A 113 5.53 0.25 14.88
C CYS A 113 7.00 0.19 14.50
N ALA A 114 7.67 -0.94 14.75
CA ALA A 114 9.11 -1.07 14.57
C ALA A 114 9.60 -0.65 13.15
N PRO A 115 8.95 -1.05 12.05
CA PRO A 115 9.36 -0.61 10.72
C PRO A 115 9.38 0.90 10.53
N LEU A 116 8.48 1.63 11.19
CA LEU A 116 8.38 3.09 11.09
C LEU A 116 9.33 3.82 12.05
N GLU A 117 9.68 3.21 13.18
CA GLU A 117 10.66 3.76 14.12
C GLU A 117 12.05 3.86 13.49
N ASP A 118 12.46 2.82 12.76
CA ASP A 118 13.73 2.83 12.03
C ASP A 118 13.75 3.95 10.97
N VAL A 119 12.66 4.10 10.27
CA VAL A 119 12.45 5.19 9.31
C VAL A 119 12.56 6.56 9.98
N THR A 120 11.88 6.77 11.11
CA THR A 120 11.88 8.02 11.86
C THR A 120 13.28 8.34 12.35
N ASN A 121 14.00 7.35 12.88
CA ASN A 121 15.37 7.51 13.35
C ASN A 121 16.32 7.93 12.22
N ARG A 122 16.23 7.32 11.05
CA ARG A 122 17.02 7.69 9.87
C ARG A 122 16.74 9.13 9.43
N TYR A 123 15.49 9.57 9.47
CA TYR A 123 15.13 10.94 9.13
C TYR A 123 15.74 11.95 10.10
N HIS A 124 15.70 11.70 11.41
CA HIS A 124 16.33 12.55 12.42
C HIS A 124 17.86 12.62 12.31
N MET A 125 18.48 11.64 11.66
CA MET A 125 19.93 11.66 11.39
C MET A 125 20.32 12.58 10.20
N GLY A 126 19.41 13.36 9.65
CA GLY A 126 19.73 14.39 8.64
C GLY A 126 19.49 13.99 7.18
N TYR A 127 18.71 12.96 6.94
CA TYR A 127 18.25 12.64 5.60
C TYR A 127 17.04 13.51 5.23
N TYR A 128 17.25 14.47 4.34
CA TYR A 128 16.18 15.37 3.88
C TYR A 128 15.33 14.81 2.73
N ASN A 129 15.76 13.72 2.09
CA ASN A 129 15.03 13.10 1.01
C ASN A 129 14.28 11.87 1.53
N ILE A 130 12.97 11.99 1.63
CA ILE A 130 12.10 10.92 2.14
C ILE A 130 12.20 9.63 1.31
N GLU A 131 12.45 9.71 0.00
CA GLU A 131 12.65 8.55 -0.87
C GLU A 131 13.86 7.72 -0.49
N LYS A 132 14.88 8.34 0.12
CA LYS A 132 16.07 7.64 0.62
C LYS A 132 15.91 7.09 2.03
N VAL A 133 14.93 7.59 2.77
CA VAL A 133 14.72 7.26 4.19
C VAL A 133 13.72 6.12 4.34
N LEU A 134 12.88 5.91 3.33
CA LEU A 134 11.78 4.96 3.33
C LEU A 134 12.02 3.82 2.33
N PRO A 135 12.98 2.92 2.55
CA PRO A 135 13.24 1.81 1.63
C PRO A 135 12.19 0.70 1.81
N PHE A 136 10.90 1.04 1.59
CA PHE A 136 9.82 0.05 1.63
C PHE A 136 10.07 -1.08 0.62
N GLU A 137 10.86 -0.82 -0.40
CA GLU A 137 11.32 -1.81 -1.36
C GLU A 137 12.20 -2.89 -0.74
N GLU A 138 12.80 -2.61 0.41
CA GLU A 138 13.62 -3.57 1.17
C GLU A 138 12.80 -4.34 2.21
N TRP A 139 11.54 -3.97 2.43
CA TRP A 139 10.70 -4.63 3.42
C TRP A 139 10.39 -6.06 3.01
N GLU A 140 10.56 -6.95 3.97
CA GLU A 140 10.11 -8.33 3.91
C GLU A 140 8.73 -8.48 4.59
N PHE A 141 8.20 -9.69 4.61
CA PHE A 141 6.84 -9.92 5.14
C PHE A 141 6.64 -9.49 6.60
N PRO A 142 7.58 -9.72 7.55
CA PRO A 142 7.40 -9.32 8.94
C PRO A 142 7.18 -7.82 9.11
N GLU A 143 7.98 -6.99 8.48
CA GLU A 143 7.85 -5.53 8.54
C GLU A 143 6.54 -5.07 7.91
N TYR A 144 6.21 -5.66 6.77
CA TYR A 144 4.99 -5.34 6.05
C TYR A 144 3.73 -5.67 6.86
N ILE A 145 3.62 -6.88 7.41
CA ILE A 145 2.41 -7.29 8.13
C ILE A 145 2.24 -6.57 9.47
N GLU A 146 3.34 -6.25 10.15
CA GLU A 146 3.31 -5.43 11.36
C GLU A 146 2.75 -4.04 11.06
N TYR A 147 3.22 -3.42 9.97
CA TYR A 147 2.71 -2.13 9.51
C TYR A 147 1.21 -2.19 9.21
N GLN A 148 0.76 -3.15 8.38
CA GLN A 148 -0.65 -3.28 7.99
C GLN A 148 -1.56 -3.55 9.20
N THR A 149 -1.11 -4.36 10.15
CA THR A 149 -1.85 -4.67 11.37
C THR A 149 -2.00 -3.44 12.26
N THR A 150 -0.91 -2.68 12.43
CA THR A 150 -0.92 -1.44 13.24
C THR A 150 -1.79 -0.38 12.59
N LEU A 151 -1.68 -0.21 11.27
CA LEU A 151 -2.52 0.69 10.50
C LEU A 151 -4.01 0.36 10.70
N ARG A 152 -4.39 -0.89 10.49
CA ARG A 152 -5.78 -1.35 10.61
C ARG A 152 -6.34 -1.10 12.01
N LYS A 153 -5.56 -1.40 13.05
CA LYS A 153 -5.96 -1.11 14.42
C LYS A 153 -6.24 0.38 14.62
N THR A 154 -5.34 1.24 14.17
CA THR A 154 -5.50 2.69 14.27
C THR A 154 -6.71 3.20 13.50
N ILE A 155 -6.96 2.66 12.30
CA ILE A 155 -8.14 3.00 11.49
C ILE A 155 -9.44 2.59 12.19
N THR A 156 -9.48 1.43 12.84
CA THR A 156 -10.66 0.97 13.59
C THR A 156 -11.01 1.91 14.75
N GLU A 157 -10.03 2.62 15.31
CA GLU A 157 -10.18 3.61 16.37
C GLU A 157 -10.44 5.04 15.84
N SER A 158 -10.56 5.22 14.54
CA SER A 158 -10.70 6.51 13.86
C SER A 158 -12.07 6.68 13.19
N SER A 159 -12.24 7.75 12.41
CA SER A 159 -13.46 8.03 11.64
C SER A 159 -13.46 7.45 10.22
N TYR A 160 -12.39 6.81 9.78
CA TYR A 160 -12.32 6.21 8.45
C TYR A 160 -13.10 4.90 8.38
N ALA A 161 -13.73 4.64 7.25
CA ALA A 161 -14.54 3.44 7.06
C ALA A 161 -13.68 2.16 7.00
N ASP A 162 -12.52 2.23 6.37
CA ASP A 162 -11.55 1.15 6.21
C ASP A 162 -10.15 1.71 5.88
N PRO A 163 -9.09 0.89 5.86
CA PRO A 163 -7.74 1.36 5.53
C PRO A 163 -7.62 2.00 4.15
N VAL A 164 -8.38 1.53 3.17
CA VAL A 164 -8.35 2.07 1.81
C VAL A 164 -9.03 3.45 1.73
N ASP A 165 -10.08 3.68 2.53
CA ASP A 165 -10.70 4.99 2.66
C ASP A 165 -9.70 6.02 3.20
N TRP A 166 -8.98 5.68 4.27
CA TRP A 166 -7.88 6.52 4.76
C TRP A 166 -6.83 6.76 3.67
N TRP A 167 -6.40 5.71 2.96
CA TRP A 167 -5.37 5.83 1.94
C TRP A 167 -5.77 6.81 0.83
N PHE A 168 -7.00 6.76 0.34
CA PHE A 168 -7.49 7.70 -0.67
C PHE A 168 -7.45 9.15 -0.18
N GLN A 169 -7.87 9.40 1.05
CA GLN A 169 -7.87 10.75 1.63
C GLN A 169 -6.45 11.26 1.86
N ALA A 170 -5.59 10.44 2.44
CA ALA A 170 -4.18 10.75 2.69
C ALA A 170 -3.40 10.98 1.39
N PHE A 171 -3.57 10.10 0.39
CA PHE A 171 -2.92 10.25 -0.92
C PHE A 171 -3.37 11.52 -1.63
N SER A 172 -4.66 11.82 -1.63
CA SER A 172 -5.22 13.03 -2.25
C SER A 172 -4.65 14.30 -1.63
N GLU A 173 -4.47 14.33 -0.32
CA GLU A 173 -3.88 15.47 0.39
C GLU A 173 -2.42 15.69 -0.04
N VAL A 174 -1.59 14.64 -0.02
CA VAL A 174 -0.17 14.75 -0.38
C VAL A 174 0.00 15.05 -1.87
N ALA A 175 -0.73 14.39 -2.73
CA ALA A 175 -0.69 14.62 -4.17
C ALA A 175 -1.18 16.03 -4.52
N GLY A 176 -2.26 16.50 -3.88
CA GLY A 176 -2.80 17.84 -4.08
C GLY A 176 -1.78 18.94 -3.77
N ILE A 177 -1.09 18.83 -2.66
CA ILE A 177 -0.03 19.79 -2.28
C ILE A 177 1.11 19.81 -3.31
N ARG A 178 1.56 18.66 -3.78
CA ARG A 178 2.62 18.61 -4.81
C ARG A 178 2.20 19.25 -6.13
N PHE A 179 1.00 19.00 -6.60
CA PHE A 179 0.49 19.62 -7.83
C PHE A 179 0.34 21.12 -7.72
N THR A 180 -0.02 21.65 -6.57
CA THR A 180 -0.11 23.09 -6.32
C THR A 180 1.26 23.74 -6.44
N HIS A 181 2.30 23.19 -5.80
CA HIS A 181 3.67 23.71 -5.88
C HIS A 181 4.27 23.66 -7.29
N ILE A 182 3.92 22.68 -8.11
CA ILE A 182 4.37 22.62 -9.52
C ILE A 182 3.73 23.73 -10.35
N ARG A 183 2.48 24.13 -10.05
CA ARG A 183 1.79 25.21 -10.76
C ARG A 183 2.30 26.59 -10.38
N GLU A 184 2.68 26.81 -9.15
CA GLU A 184 3.16 28.10 -8.64
C GLU A 184 4.60 28.41 -9.10
N ASN A 185 5.37 27.42 -9.53
CA ASN A 185 6.76 27.57 -10.00
C ASN A 185 6.88 27.53 -11.54
N ARG A 186 5.80 27.69 -12.29
CA ARG A 186 5.77 27.90 -13.74
C ARG A 186 5.26 29.29 -14.09
#